data_f224dfcffc7a6a7d1bf47b5ee9f9352a
#
_entry.id   f224dfcffc7a6a7d1bf47b5ee9f9352a
#
_cell.length_a   1.000
_cell.length_b   1.000
_cell.length_c   1.000
_cell.angle_alpha   90.00
_cell.angle_beta   90.00
_cell.angle_gamma   90.00
#
_symmetry.space_group_name_H-M   'P 1'
#
loop_
_entity.id
_entity.type
_entity.pdbx_description
1 polymer ?
#
loop_
_entity_poly.entity_id
_entity_poly.type
_entity_poly.pdbx_seq_one_letter_code
_entity_poly.pdbx_strand_id
1 'polypeptide(L)'
;SGRVLAAENGDYPVYYPHEGWAEQNPEEWWKAVCGAVRGSIERAGILPEEIAGVGIDGQSWSAIAVDRKGNVLTNTPIWMDTRAQDICDRLNEEIGAEEIFRTAGNSLQPSYTTAKILWYKENLPEVYRNTYRILQSNSYIAFKLTGEMTQELSQGYGLHCFNMRTGKWDDR
;
A
#
# COMPACT_ATOMS: atom_id res chain seq x y z
N SER A 1 11.16 0.00 -28.34
CA SER A 1 12.29 -0.93 -28.59
C SER A 1 12.59 -1.81 -27.35
N GLY A 2 12.15 -1.45 -26.15
CA GLY A 2 12.43 -2.16 -24.90
C GLY A 2 13.90 -2.06 -24.43
N ARG A 3 14.68 -1.12 -24.96
CA ARG A 3 16.05 -0.90 -24.53
C ARG A 3 16.08 -0.14 -23.21
N VAL A 4 16.71 -0.72 -22.17
CA VAL A 4 17.01 -0.04 -20.90
C VAL A 4 18.17 0.94 -21.14
N LEU A 5 17.97 2.21 -20.81
CA LEU A 5 19.00 3.25 -20.93
C LEU A 5 19.83 3.36 -19.65
N ALA A 6 19.16 3.34 -18.49
CA ALA A 6 19.80 3.36 -17.18
C ALA A 6 18.91 2.67 -16.14
N ALA A 7 19.49 2.28 -15.02
CA ALA A 7 18.80 1.79 -13.84
C ALA A 7 19.56 2.24 -12.58
N GLU A 8 18.81 2.64 -11.56
CA GLU A 8 19.31 3.02 -10.23
C GLU A 8 18.46 2.40 -9.15
N ASN A 9 19.05 2.20 -7.99
CA ASN A 9 18.38 1.68 -6.80
C ASN A 9 18.50 2.69 -5.64
N GLY A 10 17.52 2.64 -4.75
CA GLY A 10 17.57 3.32 -3.46
C GLY A 10 17.15 2.34 -2.36
N ASP A 11 17.98 2.18 -1.34
CA ASP A 11 17.71 1.28 -0.22
C ASP A 11 16.89 2.01 0.86
N TYR A 12 16.07 1.23 1.56
CA TYR A 12 15.32 1.66 2.72
C TYR A 12 15.12 0.47 3.69
N PRO A 13 15.06 0.74 5.02
CA PRO A 13 15.00 -0.34 6.01
C PRO A 13 13.62 -0.99 6.09
N VAL A 14 13.59 -2.19 6.67
CA VAL A 14 12.42 -2.81 7.28
C VAL A 14 12.59 -2.75 8.78
N TYR A 15 11.57 -2.33 9.50
CA TYR A 15 11.53 -2.26 10.96
C TYR A 15 10.75 -3.45 11.51
N TYR A 16 11.28 -4.08 12.56
CA TYR A 16 10.69 -5.22 13.24
C TYR A 16 10.49 -4.90 14.73
N PRO A 17 9.53 -4.03 15.09
CA PRO A 17 9.36 -3.57 16.47
C PRO A 17 8.92 -4.67 17.45
N HIS A 18 8.24 -5.69 16.96
CA HIS A 18 7.80 -6.85 17.72
C HIS A 18 7.87 -8.12 16.86
N GLU A 19 7.77 -9.29 17.49
CA GLU A 19 7.66 -10.56 16.78
C GLU A 19 6.43 -10.56 15.84
N GLY A 20 6.61 -11.00 14.62
CA GLY A 20 5.57 -11.02 13.60
C GLY A 20 5.22 -9.65 12.98
N TRP A 21 5.82 -8.56 13.45
CA TRP A 21 5.63 -7.23 12.88
C TRP A 21 6.70 -6.90 11.86
N ALA A 22 6.28 -6.34 10.74
CA ALA A 22 7.20 -5.85 9.71
C ALA A 22 6.64 -4.54 9.14
N GLU A 23 7.36 -3.45 9.37
CA GLU A 23 6.94 -2.09 9.01
C GLU A 23 7.96 -1.41 8.12
N GLN A 24 7.47 -0.45 7.33
CA GLN A 24 8.31 0.50 6.61
C GLN A 24 7.74 1.92 6.73
N ASN A 25 8.61 2.92 6.57
CA ASN A 25 8.21 4.31 6.51
C ASN A 25 7.99 4.72 5.04
N PRO A 26 6.76 5.07 4.61
CA PRO A 26 6.50 5.48 3.23
C PRO A 26 7.29 6.71 2.75
N GLU A 27 7.70 7.60 3.66
CA GLU A 27 8.53 8.76 3.30
C GLU A 27 9.96 8.34 2.89
N GLU A 28 10.46 7.21 3.40
CA GLU A 28 11.74 6.64 2.97
C GLU A 28 11.63 6.05 1.56
N TRP A 29 10.49 5.44 1.22
CA TRP A 29 10.23 5.02 -0.17
C TRP A 29 10.26 6.19 -1.13
N TRP A 30 9.59 7.29 -0.77
CA TRP A 30 9.59 8.50 -1.60
C TRP A 30 10.99 9.07 -1.80
N LYS A 31 11.78 9.10 -0.73
CA LYS A 31 13.20 9.52 -0.80
C LYS A 31 14.01 8.64 -1.76
N ALA A 32 13.86 7.31 -1.64
CA ALA A 32 14.56 6.35 -2.48
C ALA A 32 14.15 6.50 -3.96
N VAL A 33 12.85 6.63 -4.23
CA VAL A 33 12.31 6.88 -5.58
C VAL A 33 12.88 8.17 -6.17
N CYS A 34 12.88 9.28 -5.43
CA CYS A 34 13.44 10.54 -5.90
C CYS A 34 14.94 10.42 -6.25
N GLY A 35 15.71 9.72 -5.42
CA GLY A 35 17.13 9.48 -5.65
C GLY A 35 17.38 8.62 -6.89
N ALA A 36 16.67 7.49 -6.98
CA ALA A 36 16.81 6.55 -8.10
C ALA A 36 16.38 7.17 -9.45
N VAL A 37 15.29 7.95 -9.46
CA VAL A 37 14.83 8.63 -10.68
C VAL A 37 15.87 9.67 -11.15
N ARG A 38 16.38 10.52 -10.24
CA ARG A 38 17.41 11.51 -10.61
C ARG A 38 18.67 10.83 -11.13
N GLY A 39 19.18 9.84 -10.41
CA GLY A 39 20.38 9.10 -10.85
C GLY A 39 20.19 8.38 -12.18
N SER A 40 18.98 7.83 -12.44
CA SER A 40 18.69 7.20 -13.73
C SER A 40 18.69 8.21 -14.89
N ILE A 41 18.13 9.40 -14.70
CA ILE A 41 18.11 10.48 -15.69
C ILE A 41 19.53 10.96 -16.00
N GLU A 42 20.33 11.23 -14.96
CA GLU A 42 21.72 11.65 -15.09
C GLU A 42 22.56 10.58 -15.84
N ARG A 43 22.45 9.31 -15.44
CA ARG A 43 23.20 8.22 -16.06
C ARG A 43 22.75 7.95 -17.50
N ALA A 44 21.49 8.13 -17.81
CA ALA A 44 20.98 8.01 -19.17
C ALA A 44 21.41 9.17 -20.09
N GLY A 45 21.83 10.30 -19.50
CA GLY A 45 22.22 11.51 -20.25
C GLY A 45 21.04 12.14 -21.00
N ILE A 46 19.81 12.04 -20.45
CA ILE A 46 18.61 12.61 -21.04
C ILE A 46 18.10 13.80 -20.22
N LEU A 47 17.26 14.62 -20.81
CA LEU A 47 16.58 15.71 -20.11
C LEU A 47 15.26 15.20 -19.52
N PRO A 48 14.79 15.72 -18.36
CA PRO A 48 13.50 15.34 -17.77
C PRO A 48 12.33 15.51 -18.74
N GLU A 49 12.37 16.49 -19.62
CA GLU A 49 11.33 16.80 -20.61
C GLU A 49 11.23 15.72 -21.72
N GLU A 50 12.23 14.89 -21.87
CA GLU A 50 12.21 13.77 -22.82
C GLU A 50 11.49 12.54 -22.28
N ILE A 51 11.07 12.56 -20.98
CA ILE A 51 10.31 11.48 -20.35
C ILE A 51 8.84 11.59 -20.76
N ALA A 52 8.38 10.67 -21.57
CA ALA A 52 7.01 10.65 -22.08
C ALA A 52 5.97 10.06 -21.09
N GLY A 53 6.42 9.33 -20.08
CA GLY A 53 5.51 8.72 -19.11
C GLY A 53 6.25 7.98 -17.99
N VAL A 54 5.53 7.77 -16.89
CA VAL A 54 6.02 7.04 -15.69
C VAL A 54 5.06 5.91 -15.39
N GLY A 55 5.57 4.70 -15.29
CA GLY A 55 4.87 3.54 -14.75
C GLY A 55 5.31 3.29 -13.31
N ILE A 56 4.37 2.94 -12.43
CA ILE A 56 4.64 2.67 -11.03
C ILE A 56 4.22 1.25 -10.72
N ASP A 57 5.14 0.48 -10.19
CA ASP A 57 4.90 -0.80 -9.56
C ASP A 57 5.30 -0.71 -8.08
N GLY A 58 4.74 -1.56 -7.23
CA GLY A 58 5.01 -1.50 -5.79
C GLY A 58 4.57 -2.76 -5.07
N GLN A 59 5.06 -2.92 -3.84
CA GLN A 59 4.62 -4.02 -2.99
C GLN A 59 3.10 -3.91 -2.71
N SER A 60 2.42 -5.04 -2.73
CA SER A 60 0.98 -5.09 -2.49
C SER A 60 0.64 -5.01 -1.00
N TRP A 61 -0.59 -4.61 -0.71
CA TRP A 61 -1.28 -4.73 0.57
C TRP A 61 -0.73 -3.90 1.73
N SER A 62 0.03 -2.86 1.45
CA SER A 62 0.34 -1.83 2.45
C SER A 62 -0.93 -1.10 2.91
N ALA A 63 -0.95 -0.63 4.14
CA ALA A 63 -2.05 0.15 4.70
C ALA A 63 -1.53 1.53 5.13
N ILE A 64 -1.17 2.38 4.17
CA ILE A 64 -0.60 3.70 4.45
C ILE A 64 -1.70 4.65 4.87
N ALA A 65 -1.76 4.95 6.17
CA ALA A 65 -2.70 5.90 6.73
C ALA A 65 -2.22 7.33 6.50
N VAL A 66 -2.98 8.12 5.74
CA VAL A 66 -2.68 9.53 5.47
C VAL A 66 -3.79 10.45 5.94
N ASP A 67 -3.41 11.65 6.44
CA ASP A 67 -4.35 12.71 6.81
C ASP A 67 -4.86 13.48 5.58
N ARG A 68 -5.72 14.50 5.79
CA ARG A 68 -6.25 15.35 4.70
C ARG A 68 -5.19 16.16 3.97
N LYS A 69 -4.01 16.34 4.56
CA LYS A 69 -2.88 17.06 3.95
C LYS A 69 -1.91 16.11 3.23
N GLY A 70 -2.16 14.78 3.32
CA GLY A 70 -1.30 13.75 2.76
C GLY A 70 -0.11 13.38 3.64
N ASN A 71 -0.08 13.82 4.91
CA ASN A 71 0.95 13.39 5.84
C ASN A 71 0.71 11.94 6.26
N VAL A 72 1.77 11.14 6.27
CA VAL A 72 1.76 9.77 6.79
C VAL A 72 1.63 9.81 8.32
N LEU A 73 0.69 9.07 8.87
CA LEU A 73 0.36 9.11 10.30
C LEU A 73 1.14 8.08 11.13
N THR A 74 1.64 7.03 10.52
CA THR A 74 2.42 5.97 11.18
C THR A 74 3.21 5.18 10.14
N ASN A 75 4.22 4.44 10.59
CA ASN A 75 4.82 3.40 9.74
C ASN A 75 3.73 2.45 9.25
N THR A 76 3.90 1.91 8.04
CA THR A 76 2.92 1.01 7.46
C THR A 76 3.36 -0.44 7.62
N PRO A 77 2.47 -1.33 8.12
CA PRO A 77 2.70 -2.77 8.03
C PRO A 77 2.75 -3.19 6.56
N ILE A 78 3.79 -3.94 6.21
CA ILE A 78 4.00 -4.45 4.85
C ILE A 78 3.43 -5.87 4.68
N TRP A 79 3.61 -6.49 3.51
CA TRP A 79 3.02 -7.79 3.17
C TRP A 79 3.49 -8.96 4.06
N MET A 80 4.66 -8.83 4.71
CA MET A 80 5.20 -9.83 5.65
C MET A 80 4.62 -9.73 7.07
N ASP A 81 3.89 -8.66 7.37
CA ASP A 81 3.37 -8.40 8.70
C ASP A 81 2.20 -9.31 9.06
N THR A 82 2.25 -9.91 10.24
CA THR A 82 1.24 -10.86 10.71
C THR A 82 0.44 -10.37 11.92
N ARG A 83 0.63 -9.08 12.35
CA ARG A 83 -0.02 -8.54 13.57
C ARG A 83 -1.53 -8.64 13.60
N ALA A 84 -2.17 -8.70 12.44
CA ALA A 84 -3.62 -8.75 12.31
C ALA A 84 -4.19 -10.18 12.23
N GLN A 85 -3.42 -11.22 12.63
CA GLN A 85 -3.87 -12.61 12.54
C GLN A 85 -5.15 -12.87 13.35
N ASP A 86 -5.19 -12.41 14.60
CA ASP A 86 -6.36 -12.60 15.48
C ASP A 86 -7.64 -11.95 14.90
N ILE A 87 -7.49 -10.83 14.19
CA ILE A 87 -8.60 -10.18 13.48
C ILE A 87 -9.09 -11.05 12.33
N CYS A 88 -8.17 -11.65 11.59
CA CYS A 88 -8.53 -12.55 10.48
C CYS A 88 -9.26 -13.77 10.99
N ASP A 89 -8.79 -14.39 12.07
CA ASP A 89 -9.39 -15.58 12.68
C ASP A 89 -10.83 -15.26 13.14
N ARG A 90 -11.00 -14.16 13.88
CA ARG A 90 -12.32 -13.67 14.34
C ARG A 90 -13.28 -13.42 13.19
N LEU A 91 -12.87 -12.72 12.15
CA LEU A 91 -13.73 -12.41 11.00
C LEU A 91 -14.07 -13.65 10.18
N ASN A 92 -13.17 -14.61 10.06
CA ASN A 92 -13.46 -15.90 9.42
C ASN A 92 -14.49 -16.71 10.22
N GLU A 93 -14.50 -16.61 11.56
CA GLU A 93 -15.53 -17.21 12.41
C GLU A 93 -16.88 -16.49 12.32
N GLU A 94 -16.88 -15.15 12.37
CA GLU A 94 -18.08 -14.31 12.40
C GLU A 94 -18.81 -14.25 11.05
N ILE A 95 -18.08 -14.07 9.95
CA ILE A 95 -18.64 -13.86 8.60
C ILE A 95 -18.67 -15.17 7.82
N GLY A 96 -17.66 -16.01 8.03
CA GLY A 96 -17.41 -17.24 7.27
C GLY A 96 -16.45 -17.02 6.08
N ALA A 97 -15.43 -17.87 6.02
CA ALA A 97 -14.38 -17.77 5.00
C ALA A 97 -14.92 -17.87 3.55
N GLU A 98 -16.01 -18.65 3.35
CA GLU A 98 -16.66 -18.79 2.04
C GLU A 98 -17.34 -17.50 1.58
N GLU A 99 -18.02 -16.78 2.49
CA GLU A 99 -18.67 -15.51 2.16
C GLU A 99 -17.64 -14.41 1.86
N ILE A 100 -16.57 -14.35 2.66
CA ILE A 100 -15.44 -13.45 2.40
C ILE A 100 -14.85 -13.73 1.01
N PHE A 101 -14.58 -14.99 0.70
CA PHE A 101 -14.05 -15.39 -0.61
C PHE A 101 -15.01 -15.04 -1.75
N ARG A 102 -16.30 -15.23 -1.55
CA ARG A 102 -17.34 -14.93 -2.57
C ARG A 102 -17.36 -13.46 -2.95
N THR A 103 -17.15 -12.56 -2.00
CA THR A 103 -17.11 -11.10 -2.22
C THR A 103 -15.77 -10.64 -2.77
N ALA A 104 -14.70 -11.00 -2.09
CA ALA A 104 -13.35 -10.47 -2.37
C ALA A 104 -12.60 -11.26 -3.45
N GLY A 105 -12.98 -12.51 -3.73
CA GLY A 105 -12.27 -13.39 -4.66
C GLY A 105 -11.00 -14.01 -4.06
N ASN A 106 -10.73 -13.80 -2.77
CA ASN A 106 -9.60 -14.38 -2.04
C ASN A 106 -9.92 -14.56 -0.56
N SER A 107 -9.07 -15.30 0.17
CA SER A 107 -9.17 -15.50 1.61
C SER A 107 -8.64 -14.30 2.38
N LEU A 108 -9.23 -14.02 3.55
CA LEU A 108 -8.72 -12.98 4.45
C LEU A 108 -7.45 -13.49 5.15
N GLN A 109 -6.39 -12.70 5.07
CA GLN A 109 -5.10 -12.97 5.70
C GLN A 109 -4.51 -11.70 6.31
N PRO A 110 -3.63 -11.79 7.31
CA PRO A 110 -3.06 -10.63 8.00
C PRO A 110 -2.18 -9.76 7.10
N SER A 111 -1.65 -10.33 6.04
CA SER A 111 -0.86 -9.59 5.03
C SER A 111 -1.70 -8.58 4.24
N TYR A 112 -3.03 -8.76 4.15
CA TYR A 112 -3.90 -7.90 3.37
C TYR A 112 -4.27 -6.58 4.07
N THR A 113 -4.59 -5.58 3.27
CA THR A 113 -4.86 -4.21 3.72
C THR A 113 -6.05 -4.11 4.68
N THR A 114 -7.14 -4.85 4.43
CA THR A 114 -8.34 -4.82 5.28
C THR A 114 -8.06 -5.18 6.72
N ALA A 115 -7.34 -6.27 6.96
CA ALA A 115 -6.99 -6.70 8.32
C ALA A 115 -6.15 -5.65 9.05
N LYS A 116 -5.21 -5.02 8.35
CA LYS A 116 -4.36 -3.94 8.90
C LYS A 116 -5.15 -2.68 9.24
N ILE A 117 -6.16 -2.31 8.43
CA ILE A 117 -7.05 -1.18 8.73
C ILE A 117 -7.84 -1.44 10.01
N LEU A 118 -8.37 -2.65 10.17
CA LEU A 118 -9.09 -3.04 11.39
C LEU A 118 -8.14 -3.06 12.59
N TRP A 119 -6.91 -3.51 12.40
CA TRP A 119 -5.89 -3.45 13.45
C TRP A 119 -5.62 -2.00 13.89
N TYR A 120 -5.52 -1.04 12.96
CA TYR A 120 -5.42 0.39 13.32
C TYR A 120 -6.62 0.85 14.14
N LYS A 121 -7.83 0.47 13.74
CA LYS A 121 -9.04 0.84 14.46
C LYS A 121 -9.02 0.39 15.93
N GLU A 122 -8.53 -0.82 16.20
CA GLU A 122 -8.51 -1.42 17.53
C GLU A 122 -7.30 -1.00 18.35
N ASN A 123 -6.11 -0.88 17.75
CA ASN A 123 -4.85 -0.70 18.48
C ASN A 123 -4.26 0.71 18.35
N LEU A 124 -4.58 1.45 17.31
CA LEU A 124 -4.14 2.83 17.08
C LEU A 124 -5.34 3.75 16.79
N PRO A 125 -6.28 3.90 17.73
CA PRO A 125 -7.54 4.62 17.46
C PRO A 125 -7.33 6.09 17.07
N GLU A 126 -6.26 6.74 17.53
CA GLU A 126 -5.94 8.11 17.12
C GLU A 126 -5.49 8.16 15.65
N VAL A 127 -4.65 7.22 15.20
CA VAL A 127 -4.26 7.09 13.79
C VAL A 127 -5.50 6.85 12.94
N TYR A 128 -6.34 5.89 13.34
CA TYR A 128 -7.56 5.56 12.60
C TYR A 128 -8.51 6.76 12.47
N ARG A 129 -8.77 7.50 13.56
CA ARG A 129 -9.65 8.70 13.54
C ARG A 129 -9.11 9.83 12.68
N ASN A 130 -7.80 10.02 12.63
CA ASN A 130 -7.16 11.07 11.85
C ASN A 130 -6.91 10.66 10.40
N THR A 131 -7.12 9.39 10.04
CA THR A 131 -6.94 8.89 8.69
C THR A 131 -8.02 9.44 7.76
N TYR A 132 -7.59 10.12 6.72
CA TYR A 132 -8.46 10.57 5.64
C TYR A 132 -8.56 9.54 4.52
N ARG A 133 -7.44 8.90 4.17
CA ARG A 133 -7.36 7.83 3.17
C ARG A 133 -6.36 6.77 3.61
N ILE A 134 -6.60 5.55 3.14
CA ILE A 134 -5.60 4.49 3.15
C ILE A 134 -5.09 4.33 1.72
N LEU A 135 -3.79 4.43 1.54
CA LEU A 135 -3.13 4.23 0.25
C LEU A 135 -2.31 2.94 0.28
N GLN A 136 -2.11 2.34 -0.87
CA GLN A 136 -1.12 1.29 -1.05
C GLN A 136 0.18 1.88 -1.61
N SER A 137 1.26 1.10 -1.68
CA SER A 137 2.59 1.63 -2.00
C SER A 137 2.65 2.35 -3.36
N ASN A 138 2.09 1.73 -4.41
CA ASN A 138 2.00 2.34 -5.74
C ASN A 138 1.13 3.61 -5.74
N SER A 139 0.01 3.59 -5.03
CA SER A 139 -0.89 4.74 -4.89
C SER A 139 -0.25 5.88 -4.12
N TYR A 140 0.56 5.57 -3.11
CA TYR A 140 1.31 6.58 -2.37
C TYR A 140 2.35 7.29 -3.25
N ILE A 141 3.11 6.53 -4.05
CA ILE A 141 4.07 7.13 -4.99
C ILE A 141 3.34 7.93 -6.07
N ALA A 142 2.20 7.45 -6.60
CA ALA A 142 1.38 8.20 -7.53
C ALA A 142 0.88 9.52 -6.90
N PHE A 143 0.41 9.48 -5.66
CA PHE A 143 0.01 10.67 -4.91
C PHE A 143 1.18 11.68 -4.75
N LYS A 144 2.37 11.21 -4.38
CA LYS A 144 3.56 12.08 -4.23
C LYS A 144 3.98 12.74 -5.55
N LEU A 145 3.71 12.09 -6.70
CA LEU A 145 4.01 12.63 -8.03
C LEU A 145 2.94 13.58 -8.56
N THR A 146 1.67 13.35 -8.24
CA THR A 146 0.53 14.05 -8.89
C THR A 146 -0.26 14.95 -7.95
N GLY A 147 -0.18 14.73 -6.63
CA GLY A 147 -1.06 15.35 -5.64
C GLY A 147 -2.44 14.67 -5.50
N GLU A 148 -2.75 13.67 -6.32
CA GLU A 148 -4.06 13.01 -6.36
C GLU A 148 -4.03 11.66 -5.61
N MET A 149 -4.94 11.49 -4.64
CA MET A 149 -5.09 10.25 -3.88
C MET A 149 -5.98 9.26 -4.62
N THR A 150 -5.39 8.45 -5.46
CA THR A 150 -6.06 7.45 -6.29
C THR A 150 -5.68 6.04 -5.89
N GLN A 151 -6.48 5.05 -6.28
CA GLN A 151 -6.19 3.63 -6.10
C GLN A 151 -6.38 2.91 -7.43
N GLU A 152 -5.38 2.14 -7.81
CA GLU A 152 -5.44 1.27 -8.97
C GLU A 152 -6.36 0.08 -8.67
N LEU A 153 -7.21 -0.33 -9.64
CA LEU A 153 -8.29 -1.29 -9.41
C LEU A 153 -7.81 -2.71 -9.04
N SER A 154 -6.67 -3.15 -9.56
CA SER A 154 -6.17 -4.50 -9.23
C SER A 154 -5.79 -4.62 -7.76
N GLN A 155 -5.46 -3.51 -7.10
CA GLN A 155 -5.18 -3.48 -5.66
C GLN A 155 -6.46 -3.65 -4.80
N GLY A 156 -7.65 -3.50 -5.39
CA GLY A 156 -8.92 -3.86 -4.75
C GLY A 156 -8.98 -5.29 -4.25
N TYR A 157 -8.21 -6.18 -4.87
CA TYR A 157 -8.02 -7.56 -4.44
C TYR A 157 -7.58 -7.70 -2.96
N GLY A 158 -6.79 -6.79 -2.43
CA GLY A 158 -6.37 -6.76 -1.01
C GLY A 158 -7.34 -6.02 -0.07
N LEU A 159 -8.47 -5.54 -0.62
CA LEU A 159 -9.52 -4.81 0.11
C LEU A 159 -10.81 -5.63 0.08
N HIS A 160 -11.05 -6.44 1.11
CA HIS A 160 -12.13 -7.43 1.14
C HIS A 160 -13.55 -6.83 1.11
N CYS A 161 -13.68 -5.52 1.28
CA CYS A 161 -14.89 -4.75 1.03
C CYS A 161 -15.05 -4.31 -0.44
N PHE A 162 -14.10 -4.63 -1.33
CA PHE A 162 -14.22 -4.39 -2.75
C PHE A 162 -14.66 -5.68 -3.46
N ASN A 163 -15.84 -5.63 -4.08
CA ASN A 163 -16.40 -6.78 -4.76
C ASN A 163 -15.76 -6.94 -6.15
N MET A 164 -14.88 -7.92 -6.29
CA MET A 164 -14.11 -8.18 -7.50
C MET A 164 -14.96 -8.60 -8.71
N ARG A 165 -16.19 -9.07 -8.51
CA ARG A 165 -17.10 -9.42 -9.60
C ARG A 165 -17.81 -8.22 -10.20
N THR A 166 -18.17 -7.26 -9.35
CA THR A 166 -18.93 -6.08 -9.76
C THR A 166 -18.02 -4.86 -10.01
N GLY A 167 -16.78 -4.89 -9.52
CA GLY A 167 -15.86 -3.76 -9.54
C GLY A 167 -16.32 -2.58 -8.69
N LYS A 168 -17.08 -2.85 -7.62
CA LYS A 168 -17.66 -1.82 -6.74
C LYS A 168 -17.38 -2.14 -5.27
N TRP A 169 -17.44 -1.11 -4.43
CA TRP A 169 -17.46 -1.28 -2.99
C TRP A 169 -18.72 -2.04 -2.56
N ASP A 170 -18.58 -2.92 -1.58
CA ASP A 170 -19.67 -3.69 -0.97
C ASP A 170 -19.94 -3.10 0.42
N ASP A 171 -21.18 -2.72 0.67
CA ASP A 171 -21.60 -2.04 1.91
C ASP A 171 -22.03 -3.03 3.03
N ARG A 172 -21.92 -4.33 2.79
CA ARG A 172 -22.31 -5.39 3.74
C ARG A 172 -21.23 -5.70 4.74
#